data_18adc5d25bbff7fcbf7a7fa35ffba778
#
_entry.id   18adc5d25bbff7fcbf7a7fa35ffba778
#
_cell.length_a   1.000
_cell.length_b   1.000
_cell.length_c   1.000
_cell.angle_alpha   90.00
_cell.angle_beta   90.00
_cell.angle_gamma   90.00
#
_symmetry.space_group_name_H-M   'P 1'
#
loop_
_entity.id
_entity.type
_entity.pdbx_description
1 polymer ?
#
loop_
_entity_poly.entity_id
_entity_poly.type
_entity_poly.pdbx_seq_one_letter_code
_entity_poly.pdbx_strand_id
1 'polypeptide(L)'
;MNRNTESHFSTTPTVDIPRSKFDRSFTNKTTFNAGDLIPFYCDATIMPGDTVKMNMASVVRMMTPIAPVMDNANLDVYFFFVPNRLLWKHWKQFMGENDTAPWKQTTEYEIPQIVAPENGWTKGSLADHMGYPTKIGGYKASALPFRAYAMIWNEWFRDQNLKNPCYISDGDSDITGVDILDPNYDYVTDTEKAAAPCKVAKYHDYFTSCLPEPQKGPSVTIPLGAAAPITFTENKEGINPTTYTYNSNAEGKELAYWQYPGNHDLGYIDTDNNNTLTSIGDMHYGKIAVDLSNAVGATVNQLRQAFAIQKFYEKQALYGTRYIEMIKGHFHVTNPDFRMQRPEYMGGMQIPINMNQVIQTDATSQQVSVKYEAGSPVWSMADKTPQGNAAAYSLTSDRHKDLFVHSFTEHGILMGLCCVRTVHTYQQGLNAQFSKKKFTDFYFPEFANLGNTAVLSKEIYLDGTADDEKVFGYQEAWATERYFPDIVTGEMRSNFDQTLDVWHWADNYTSRPNLSSEWIDETKENIQRTIAVQNHDQFFGDFFFQAIYTRPMPMFSVPGLIDHH
;
A
#
# COMPACT_ATOMS: atom_id res chain seq x y z
N MET A 1 -2.24 45.20 -9.01
CA MET A 1 -3.10 46.14 -9.72
C MET A 1 -3.39 47.30 -8.78
N ASN A 2 -2.96 48.51 -9.15
CA ASN A 2 -3.40 49.68 -8.40
C ASN A 2 -4.89 49.90 -8.69
N ARG A 3 -5.74 49.62 -7.71
CA ARG A 3 -7.14 50.04 -7.77
C ARG A 3 -7.19 51.55 -7.67
N ASN A 4 -8.01 52.16 -8.49
CA ASN A 4 -8.25 53.61 -8.39
C ASN A 4 -8.85 53.92 -7.02
N THR A 5 -8.07 54.50 -6.14
CA THR A 5 -8.45 54.82 -4.76
C THR A 5 -9.44 55.97 -4.66
N GLU A 6 -9.72 56.67 -5.77
CA GLU A 6 -10.67 57.77 -5.81
C GLU A 6 -12.12 57.32 -5.93
N SER A 7 -12.37 56.07 -6.29
CA SER A 7 -13.74 55.52 -6.36
C SER A 7 -14.00 54.62 -5.15
N HIS A 8 -14.84 55.06 -4.23
CA HIS A 8 -15.21 54.26 -3.06
C HIS A 8 -16.01 52.99 -3.43
N PHE A 9 -16.60 52.91 -4.62
CA PHE A 9 -17.25 51.70 -5.14
C PHE A 9 -16.27 50.59 -5.56
N SER A 10 -15.00 50.91 -5.72
CA SER A 10 -13.96 49.96 -6.00
C SER A 10 -13.20 49.49 -4.75
N THR A 11 -13.49 50.07 -3.60
CA THR A 11 -12.89 49.68 -2.32
C THR A 11 -13.70 48.58 -1.64
N THR A 12 -13.01 47.53 -1.23
CA THR A 12 -13.59 46.49 -0.38
C THR A 12 -13.44 46.94 1.08
N PRO A 13 -14.51 46.98 1.87
CA PRO A 13 -14.39 47.34 3.29
C PRO A 13 -13.45 46.34 3.99
N THR A 14 -12.52 46.85 4.77
CA THR A 14 -11.67 46.04 5.63
C THR A 14 -12.30 45.97 7.00
N VAL A 15 -12.61 44.77 7.44
CA VAL A 15 -13.07 44.49 8.80
C VAL A 15 -11.88 44.06 9.62
N ASP A 16 -11.63 44.71 10.76
CA ASP A 16 -10.61 44.29 11.71
C ASP A 16 -11.20 43.17 12.58
N ILE A 17 -10.73 41.93 12.35
CA ILE A 17 -11.16 40.76 13.09
C ILE A 17 -10.15 40.48 14.20
N PRO A 18 -10.55 40.59 15.48
CA PRO A 18 -9.63 40.30 16.58
C PRO A 18 -9.24 38.82 16.58
N ARG A 19 -7.96 38.55 16.83
CA ARG A 19 -7.43 37.18 16.94
C ARG A 19 -7.15 36.87 18.40
N SER A 20 -7.67 35.72 18.86
CA SER A 20 -7.49 35.27 20.22
C SER A 20 -6.88 33.86 20.27
N LYS A 21 -6.21 33.59 21.36
CA LYS A 21 -5.64 32.26 21.65
C LYS A 21 -6.62 31.40 22.42
N PHE A 22 -6.77 30.15 21.98
CA PHE A 22 -7.58 29.13 22.65
C PHE A 22 -6.71 27.92 22.94
N ASP A 23 -6.75 27.46 24.19
CA ASP A 23 -6.18 26.19 24.57
C ASP A 23 -7.25 25.10 24.35
N ARG A 24 -7.02 24.24 23.35
CA ARG A 24 -7.87 23.10 22.98
C ARG A 24 -7.19 21.78 23.29
N SER A 25 -6.34 21.78 24.31
CA SER A 25 -5.61 20.59 24.73
C SER A 25 -6.56 19.54 25.31
N PHE A 26 -6.34 18.28 24.94
CA PHE A 26 -7.13 17.16 25.43
C PHE A 26 -6.31 15.86 25.43
N THR A 27 -6.86 14.84 26.05
CA THR A 27 -6.26 13.50 26.12
C THR A 27 -7.17 12.49 25.42
N ASN A 28 -6.57 11.63 24.60
CA ASN A 28 -7.24 10.48 23.99
C ASN A 28 -6.64 9.18 24.52
N LYS A 29 -7.49 8.28 25.03
CA LYS A 29 -7.12 6.93 25.47
C LYS A 29 -7.74 5.92 24.51
N THR A 30 -6.92 5.09 23.90
CA THR A 30 -7.37 4.14 22.90
C THR A 30 -6.58 2.84 22.92
N THR A 31 -7.13 1.81 22.27
CA THR A 31 -6.47 0.52 22.05
C THR A 31 -6.41 0.20 20.56
N PHE A 32 -5.37 -0.50 20.12
CA PHE A 32 -5.18 -0.81 18.72
C PHE A 32 -4.22 -1.99 18.53
N ASN A 33 -4.19 -2.52 17.31
CA ASN A 33 -3.27 -3.59 16.93
C ASN A 33 -2.18 -3.08 15.98
N ALA A 34 -1.11 -3.84 15.84
CA ALA A 34 -0.10 -3.57 14.83
C ALA A 34 -0.72 -3.59 13.44
N GLY A 35 -0.25 -2.69 12.59
CA GLY A 35 -0.71 -2.53 11.23
C GLY A 35 -1.99 -1.71 11.05
N ASP A 36 -2.76 -1.45 12.10
CA ASP A 36 -3.96 -0.61 12.00
C ASP A 36 -3.57 0.88 11.95
N LEU A 37 -4.05 1.59 10.92
CA LEU A 37 -3.91 3.04 10.83
C LEU A 37 -5.08 3.71 11.55
N ILE A 38 -4.89 4.11 12.80
CA ILE A 38 -5.98 4.66 13.61
C ILE A 38 -5.98 6.19 13.61
N PRO A 39 -7.15 6.83 13.44
CA PRO A 39 -7.33 8.26 13.61
C PRO A 39 -7.48 8.58 15.11
N PHE A 40 -6.41 9.00 15.75
CA PHE A 40 -6.40 9.30 17.19
C PHE A 40 -6.57 10.79 17.52
N TYR A 41 -6.54 11.64 16.48
CA TYR A 41 -6.87 13.08 16.54
C TYR A 41 -7.71 13.44 15.32
N CYS A 42 -8.85 14.09 15.53
CA CYS A 42 -9.70 14.59 14.44
C CYS A 42 -10.32 15.92 14.84
N ASP A 43 -9.98 16.98 14.11
CA ASP A 43 -10.60 18.30 14.27
C ASP A 43 -11.16 18.80 12.94
N ALA A 44 -12.48 18.80 12.83
CA ALA A 44 -13.23 19.27 11.66
C ALA A 44 -13.62 20.76 11.76
N THR A 45 -13.07 21.50 12.75
CA THR A 45 -13.44 22.90 13.00
C THR A 45 -12.38 23.89 12.57
N ILE A 46 -11.45 23.52 11.72
CA ILE A 46 -10.42 24.43 11.20
C ILE A 46 -11.06 25.51 10.32
N MET A 47 -10.70 26.75 10.59
CA MET A 47 -11.20 27.93 9.89
C MET A 47 -10.07 28.64 9.13
N PRO A 48 -10.41 29.35 8.03
CA PRO A 48 -9.45 30.25 7.38
C PRO A 48 -8.91 31.27 8.37
N GLY A 49 -7.58 31.40 8.44
CA GLY A 49 -6.91 32.28 9.38
C GLY A 49 -6.53 31.63 10.71
N ASP A 50 -6.92 30.38 10.98
CA ASP A 50 -6.42 29.65 12.14
C ASP A 50 -4.91 29.46 12.05
N THR A 51 -4.23 29.59 13.19
CA THR A 51 -2.85 29.14 13.36
C THR A 51 -2.81 28.14 14.51
N VAL A 52 -2.38 26.93 14.23
CA VAL A 52 -2.33 25.84 15.21
C VAL A 52 -0.89 25.52 15.54
N LYS A 53 -0.58 25.53 16.83
CA LYS A 53 0.67 24.99 17.37
C LYS A 53 0.36 23.69 18.11
N MET A 54 0.95 22.59 17.64
CA MET A 54 0.72 21.26 18.17
C MET A 54 1.96 20.71 18.87
N ASN A 55 1.78 20.27 20.10
CA ASN A 55 2.73 19.42 20.82
C ASN A 55 2.01 18.14 21.22
N MET A 56 2.73 17.05 21.38
CA MET A 56 2.17 15.77 21.80
C MET A 56 3.01 15.13 22.90
N ALA A 57 2.33 14.49 23.84
CA ALA A 57 2.95 13.55 24.76
C ALA A 57 2.18 12.23 24.70
N SER A 58 2.87 11.13 24.75
CA SER A 58 2.27 9.81 24.64
C SER A 58 2.81 8.87 25.73
N VAL A 59 1.93 8.00 26.21
CA VAL A 59 2.29 6.83 26.99
C VAL A 59 1.66 5.63 26.31
N VAL A 60 2.49 4.76 25.75
CA VAL A 60 2.03 3.56 25.05
C VAL A 60 2.56 2.32 25.75
N ARG A 61 1.70 1.35 25.93
CA ARG A 61 2.05 0.05 26.51
C ARG A 61 1.63 -1.06 25.55
N MET A 62 2.46 -2.06 25.43
CA MET A 62 2.07 -3.33 24.82
C MET A 62 1.42 -4.22 25.87
N MET A 63 0.48 -5.05 25.47
CA MET A 63 -0.07 -6.12 26.30
C MET A 63 1.07 -6.99 26.81
N THR A 64 0.92 -7.54 28.01
CA THR A 64 2.00 -8.27 28.70
C THR A 64 2.63 -9.33 27.83
N PRO A 65 3.93 -9.20 27.48
CA PRO A 65 4.65 -10.19 26.71
C PRO A 65 5.00 -11.40 27.56
N ILE A 66 5.15 -12.57 26.92
CA ILE A 66 5.55 -13.83 27.55
C ILE A 66 7.02 -13.77 27.97
N ALA A 67 7.86 -13.19 27.10
CA ALA A 67 9.31 -13.06 27.27
C ALA A 67 9.75 -11.64 26.87
N PRO A 68 10.95 -11.20 27.28
CA PRO A 68 11.54 -9.94 26.80
C PRO A 68 11.87 -10.05 25.31
N VAL A 69 10.99 -9.55 24.46
CA VAL A 69 11.18 -9.60 23.00
C VAL A 69 12.40 -8.78 22.59
N MET A 70 13.23 -9.34 21.73
CA MET A 70 14.51 -8.80 21.26
C MET A 70 14.39 -8.20 19.85
N ASP A 71 13.22 -7.69 19.50
CA ASP A 71 12.94 -7.08 18.21
C ASP A 71 12.47 -5.63 18.34
N ASN A 72 12.46 -4.91 17.22
CA ASN A 72 12.12 -3.50 17.15
C ASN A 72 10.73 -3.29 16.57
N ALA A 73 9.93 -2.50 17.26
CA ALA A 73 8.68 -1.94 16.77
C ALA A 73 8.68 -0.44 16.98
N ASN A 74 8.01 0.28 16.09
CA ASN A 74 7.88 1.71 16.20
C ASN A 74 6.41 2.13 16.16
N LEU A 75 6.06 3.10 16.99
CA LEU A 75 4.84 3.87 16.85
C LEU A 75 5.12 5.02 15.89
N ASP A 76 4.52 4.98 14.73
CA ASP A 76 4.57 6.04 13.74
C ASP A 76 3.37 6.97 13.91
N VAL A 77 3.62 8.26 13.94
CA VAL A 77 2.62 9.31 14.12
C VAL A 77 2.69 10.29 12.95
N TYR A 78 1.53 10.64 12.42
CA TYR A 78 1.39 11.53 11.26
C TYR A 78 0.26 12.52 11.45
N PHE A 79 0.43 13.76 10.99
CA PHE A 79 -0.63 14.76 10.96
C PHE A 79 -0.83 15.29 9.53
N PHE A 80 -2.10 15.36 9.15
CA PHE A 80 -2.51 15.81 7.83
C PHE A 80 -3.62 16.85 7.92
N PHE A 81 -3.59 17.80 7.00
CA PHE A 81 -4.71 18.70 6.76
C PHE A 81 -5.36 18.36 5.42
N VAL A 82 -6.69 18.26 5.43
CA VAL A 82 -7.48 17.97 4.23
C VAL A 82 -8.51 19.05 4.05
N PRO A 83 -8.41 19.89 3.00
CA PRO A 83 -9.40 20.88 2.68
C PRO A 83 -10.77 20.27 2.36
N ASN A 84 -11.84 20.81 2.91
CA ASN A 84 -13.20 20.29 2.70
C ASN A 84 -13.64 20.31 1.22
N ARG A 85 -13.14 21.26 0.42
CA ARG A 85 -13.40 21.32 -1.02
C ARG A 85 -12.88 20.11 -1.81
N LEU A 86 -11.94 19.35 -1.25
CA LEU A 86 -11.45 18.10 -1.85
C LEU A 86 -12.33 16.92 -1.47
N LEU A 87 -13.08 17.01 -0.38
CA LEU A 87 -13.92 15.95 0.16
C LEU A 87 -15.34 15.97 -0.37
N TRP A 88 -15.79 17.15 -0.84
CA TRP A 88 -17.14 17.34 -1.32
C TRP A 88 -17.18 18.40 -2.42
N LYS A 89 -17.66 18.03 -3.58
CA LYS A 89 -17.67 18.88 -4.78
C LYS A 89 -18.45 20.18 -4.63
N HIS A 90 -19.51 20.19 -3.79
CA HIS A 90 -20.37 21.37 -3.59
C HIS A 90 -19.97 22.19 -2.37
N TRP A 91 -18.79 21.95 -1.77
CA TRP A 91 -18.32 22.73 -0.62
C TRP A 91 -18.28 24.23 -0.88
N LYS A 92 -17.83 24.66 -2.06
CA LYS A 92 -17.76 26.07 -2.42
C LYS A 92 -19.13 26.70 -2.55
N GLN A 93 -20.05 26.00 -3.21
CA GLN A 93 -21.44 26.45 -3.36
C GLN A 93 -22.14 26.49 -1.99
N PHE A 94 -21.90 25.51 -1.14
CA PHE A 94 -22.38 25.51 0.24
C PHE A 94 -21.89 26.73 1.03
N MET A 95 -20.64 27.19 0.78
CA MET A 95 -20.07 28.40 1.37
C MET A 95 -20.48 29.68 0.66
N GLY A 96 -21.37 29.63 -0.31
CA GLY A 96 -21.96 30.79 -0.97
C GLY A 96 -21.35 31.18 -2.32
N GLU A 97 -20.44 30.38 -2.89
CA GLU A 97 -20.00 30.60 -4.27
C GLU A 97 -21.17 30.35 -5.22
N ASN A 98 -21.39 31.30 -6.13
CA ASN A 98 -22.46 31.21 -7.12
C ASN A 98 -21.87 31.06 -8.52
N ASP A 99 -21.97 29.85 -9.07
CA ASP A 99 -21.50 29.50 -10.41
C ASP A 99 -22.64 29.22 -11.42
N THR A 100 -23.88 29.12 -10.94
CA THR A 100 -25.04 28.71 -11.75
C THR A 100 -25.99 29.84 -12.13
N ALA A 101 -26.02 30.94 -11.38
CA ALA A 101 -26.94 32.04 -11.61
C ALA A 101 -26.25 33.39 -11.38
N PRO A 102 -26.67 34.49 -12.08
CA PRO A 102 -25.95 35.78 -12.03
C PRO A 102 -25.97 36.48 -10.68
N TRP A 103 -26.91 36.20 -9.82
CA TRP A 103 -27.11 36.96 -8.60
C TRP A 103 -27.34 36.14 -7.34
N LYS A 104 -28.11 35.06 -7.43
CA LYS A 104 -28.55 34.29 -6.28
C LYS A 104 -28.39 32.82 -6.53
N GLN A 105 -27.76 32.14 -5.58
CA GLN A 105 -27.77 30.69 -5.56
C GLN A 105 -29.20 30.16 -5.40
N THR A 106 -29.58 29.24 -6.27
CA THR A 106 -30.94 28.70 -6.32
C THR A 106 -31.07 27.36 -5.60
N THR A 107 -29.96 26.68 -5.36
CA THR A 107 -29.92 25.37 -4.71
C THR A 107 -29.26 25.53 -3.34
N GLU A 108 -29.95 25.07 -2.30
CA GLU A 108 -29.36 24.92 -0.97
C GLU A 108 -28.72 23.53 -0.87
N TYR A 109 -27.47 23.50 -0.45
CA TYR A 109 -26.71 22.28 -0.26
C TYR A 109 -26.59 21.97 1.23
N GLU A 110 -26.63 20.71 1.59
CA GLU A 110 -26.40 20.22 2.95
C GLU A 110 -25.17 19.31 2.96
N ILE A 111 -24.41 19.35 4.05
CA ILE A 111 -23.22 18.48 4.21
C ILE A 111 -23.69 17.03 4.23
N PRO A 112 -23.11 16.15 3.37
CA PRO A 112 -23.46 14.73 3.35
C PRO A 112 -23.26 14.09 4.72
N GLN A 113 -24.24 13.30 5.14
CA GLN A 113 -24.25 12.67 6.44
C GLN A 113 -23.96 11.16 6.32
N ILE A 114 -23.34 10.63 7.36
CA ILE A 114 -23.28 9.18 7.58
C ILE A 114 -24.32 8.79 8.63
N VAL A 115 -25.08 7.77 8.34
CA VAL A 115 -26.08 7.20 9.24
C VAL A 115 -25.45 6.01 9.97
N ALA A 116 -25.42 6.04 11.29
CA ALA A 116 -24.92 4.91 12.08
C ALA A 116 -25.67 3.61 11.73
N PRO A 117 -24.97 2.45 11.63
CA PRO A 117 -25.63 1.14 11.44
C PRO A 117 -26.71 0.90 12.47
N GLU A 118 -27.67 0.03 12.17
CA GLU A 118 -28.82 -0.25 13.06
C GLU A 118 -28.40 -0.63 14.49
N ASN A 119 -27.34 -1.42 14.64
CA ASN A 119 -26.78 -1.83 15.91
C ASN A 119 -25.71 -0.84 16.46
N GLY A 120 -25.49 0.26 15.77
CA GLY A 120 -24.38 1.18 16.03
C GLY A 120 -23.03 0.62 15.59
N TRP A 121 -22.00 1.45 15.70
CA TRP A 121 -20.63 1.00 15.45
C TRP A 121 -20.09 0.19 16.61
N THR A 122 -19.23 -0.77 16.30
CA THR A 122 -18.50 -1.60 17.27
C THR A 122 -17.22 -0.93 17.72
N LYS A 123 -16.66 -1.44 18.82
CA LYS A 123 -15.32 -1.03 19.29
C LYS A 123 -14.26 -1.27 18.20
N GLY A 124 -13.31 -0.35 18.08
CA GLY A 124 -12.21 -0.46 17.14
C GLY A 124 -12.56 -0.10 15.70
N SER A 125 -13.80 0.36 15.44
CA SER A 125 -14.18 0.94 14.15
C SER A 125 -13.54 2.32 13.95
N LEU A 126 -13.49 2.81 12.71
CA LEU A 126 -13.03 4.19 12.44
C LEU A 126 -13.85 5.23 13.20
N ALA A 127 -15.18 5.01 13.30
CA ALA A 127 -16.06 5.90 14.03
C ALA A 127 -15.69 5.93 15.52
N ASP A 128 -15.42 4.78 16.13
CA ASP A 128 -15.00 4.68 17.52
C ASP A 128 -13.70 5.45 17.78
N HIS A 129 -12.67 5.22 16.94
CA HIS A 129 -11.39 5.91 17.07
C HIS A 129 -11.48 7.43 16.84
N MET A 130 -12.44 7.90 16.03
CA MET A 130 -12.73 9.33 15.85
C MET A 130 -13.59 9.93 16.98
N GLY A 131 -14.03 9.11 17.94
CA GLY A 131 -14.81 9.56 19.11
C GLY A 131 -16.32 9.61 18.88
N TYR A 132 -16.85 8.93 17.86
CA TYR A 132 -18.29 8.79 17.66
C TYR A 132 -18.87 7.77 18.64
N PRO A 133 -20.14 7.95 19.09
CA PRO A 133 -20.80 7.01 19.99
C PRO A 133 -20.92 5.62 19.38
N THR A 134 -20.55 4.61 20.14
CA THR A 134 -20.70 3.19 19.77
C THR A 134 -21.99 2.59 20.30
N LYS A 135 -22.48 1.49 19.71
CA LYS A 135 -23.68 0.75 20.11
C LYS A 135 -24.98 1.57 20.07
N ILE A 136 -25.00 2.68 19.38
CA ILE A 136 -26.18 3.52 19.17
C ILE A 136 -26.40 3.61 17.66
N GLY A 137 -27.54 3.10 17.21
CA GLY A 137 -27.88 3.07 15.77
C GLY A 137 -28.71 4.27 15.32
N GLY A 138 -28.72 4.51 14.01
CA GLY A 138 -29.65 5.41 13.33
C GLY A 138 -29.40 6.90 13.48
N TYR A 139 -28.41 7.35 14.24
CA TYR A 139 -28.07 8.77 14.29
C TYR A 139 -27.23 9.19 13.07
N LYS A 140 -27.34 10.46 12.72
CA LYS A 140 -26.63 11.06 11.60
C LYS A 140 -25.45 11.91 12.07
N ALA A 141 -24.36 11.87 11.33
CA ALA A 141 -23.17 12.68 11.56
C ALA A 141 -22.52 13.07 10.22
N SER A 142 -21.61 14.05 10.22
CA SER A 142 -20.91 14.44 8.99
C SER A 142 -20.09 13.29 8.41
N ALA A 143 -20.19 13.04 7.10
CA ALA A 143 -19.40 12.07 6.38
C ALA A 143 -17.97 12.54 6.05
N LEU A 144 -17.70 13.86 6.14
CA LEU A 144 -16.43 14.44 5.69
C LEU A 144 -15.18 13.88 6.40
N PRO A 145 -15.19 13.63 7.73
CA PRO A 145 -14.03 13.04 8.41
C PRO A 145 -13.62 11.67 7.86
N PHE A 146 -14.59 10.83 7.50
CA PHE A 146 -14.34 9.50 6.95
C PHE A 146 -13.80 9.56 5.52
N ARG A 147 -14.31 10.50 4.71
CA ARG A 147 -13.77 10.80 3.38
C ARG A 147 -12.33 11.32 3.47
N ALA A 148 -12.04 12.17 4.45
CA ALA A 148 -10.69 12.67 4.71
C ALA A 148 -9.72 11.53 5.05
N TYR A 149 -10.12 10.61 5.92
CA TYR A 149 -9.34 9.43 6.26
C TYR A 149 -9.03 8.57 5.03
N ALA A 150 -10.04 8.24 4.24
CA ALA A 150 -9.88 7.44 3.02
C ALA A 150 -8.96 8.14 2.00
N MET A 151 -9.07 9.47 1.85
CA MET A 151 -8.18 10.25 0.98
C MET A 151 -6.73 10.24 1.46
N ILE A 152 -6.50 10.41 2.76
CA ILE A 152 -5.15 10.34 3.34
C ILE A 152 -4.55 8.96 3.09
N TRP A 153 -5.31 7.88 3.34
CA TRP A 153 -4.81 6.54 3.11
C TRP A 153 -4.47 6.29 1.63
N ASN A 154 -5.33 6.68 0.70
CA ASN A 154 -5.09 6.53 -0.73
C ASN A 154 -3.81 7.25 -1.20
N GLU A 155 -3.56 8.46 -0.66
CA GLU A 155 -2.46 9.32 -1.13
C GLU A 155 -1.13 9.05 -0.41
N TRP A 156 -1.14 8.54 0.82
CA TRP A 156 0.05 8.47 1.64
C TRP A 156 0.43 7.06 2.11
N PHE A 157 -0.55 6.17 2.32
CA PHE A 157 -0.29 4.87 2.97
C PHE A 157 -0.54 3.66 2.06
N ARG A 158 -1.41 3.81 1.06
CA ARG A 158 -1.74 2.71 0.16
C ARG A 158 -0.52 2.31 -0.68
N ASP A 159 -0.19 1.02 -0.70
CA ASP A 159 0.72 0.47 -1.71
C ASP A 159 0.05 0.53 -3.09
N GLN A 160 0.66 1.27 -4.01
CA GLN A 160 0.07 1.55 -5.32
C GLN A 160 0.20 0.38 -6.30
N ASN A 161 1.18 -0.50 -6.06
CA ASN A 161 1.46 -1.61 -6.96
C ASN A 161 0.59 -2.82 -6.65
N LEU A 162 0.17 -2.97 -5.38
CA LEU A 162 -0.49 -4.18 -4.89
C LEU A 162 -1.92 -3.95 -4.42
N LYS A 163 -2.32 -2.70 -4.09
CA LYS A 163 -3.62 -2.41 -3.49
C LYS A 163 -4.49 -1.48 -4.33
N ASN A 164 -5.77 -1.79 -4.40
CA ASN A 164 -6.77 -0.91 -4.96
C ASN A 164 -7.00 0.32 -4.06
N PRO A 165 -7.33 1.49 -4.63
CA PRO A 165 -7.70 2.66 -3.84
C PRO A 165 -9.06 2.46 -3.17
N CYS A 166 -9.22 3.00 -1.95
CA CYS A 166 -10.54 3.14 -1.34
C CYS A 166 -11.41 4.07 -2.19
N TYR A 167 -12.67 3.68 -2.38
CA TYR A 167 -13.65 4.55 -3.00
C TYR A 167 -13.97 5.73 -2.08
N ILE A 168 -14.10 6.91 -2.65
CA ILE A 168 -14.48 8.13 -1.95
C ILE A 168 -15.60 8.78 -2.76
N SER A 169 -16.78 8.86 -2.15
CA SER A 169 -17.90 9.59 -2.72
C SER A 169 -17.66 11.09 -2.61
N ASP A 170 -17.84 11.84 -3.67
CA ASP A 170 -17.84 13.31 -3.68
C ASP A 170 -19.25 13.91 -3.73
N GLY A 171 -20.27 13.05 -3.75
CA GLY A 171 -21.68 13.40 -3.91
C GLY A 171 -22.33 13.95 -2.64
N ASP A 172 -23.61 14.32 -2.81
CA ASP A 172 -24.45 14.96 -1.78
C ASP A 172 -25.26 13.94 -0.96
N SER A 173 -25.33 12.69 -1.42
CA SER A 173 -26.17 11.67 -0.79
C SER A 173 -25.62 11.26 0.58
N ASP A 174 -26.52 11.09 1.53
CA ASP A 174 -26.20 10.43 2.79
C ASP A 174 -25.76 9.00 2.54
N ILE A 175 -24.85 8.51 3.36
CA ILE A 175 -24.35 7.15 3.30
C ILE A 175 -24.72 6.39 4.59
N THR A 176 -24.99 5.11 4.46
CA THR A 176 -25.21 4.24 5.62
C THR A 176 -23.87 3.70 6.08
N GLY A 177 -23.58 3.87 7.37
CA GLY A 177 -22.39 3.30 8.00
C GLY A 177 -22.43 1.77 7.99
N VAL A 178 -21.27 1.15 8.02
CA VAL A 178 -21.09 -0.30 8.02
C VAL A 178 -20.41 -0.74 9.31
N ASP A 179 -20.89 -1.81 9.91
CA ASP A 179 -20.23 -2.44 11.06
C ASP A 179 -19.03 -3.26 10.57
N ILE A 180 -17.91 -3.22 11.32
CA ILE A 180 -16.73 -4.07 11.03
C ILE A 180 -17.03 -5.57 11.18
N LEU A 181 -18.14 -5.93 11.82
CA LEU A 181 -18.61 -7.31 11.94
C LEU A 181 -19.47 -7.75 10.76
N ASP A 182 -19.75 -6.88 9.79
CA ASP A 182 -20.45 -7.25 8.57
C ASP A 182 -19.59 -8.22 7.75
N PRO A 183 -20.06 -9.43 7.46
CA PRO A 183 -19.30 -10.40 6.68
C PRO A 183 -19.06 -9.97 5.21
N ASN A 184 -19.81 -8.98 4.73
CA ASN A 184 -19.66 -8.42 3.38
C ASN A 184 -18.82 -7.13 3.37
N TYR A 185 -18.19 -6.78 4.50
CA TYR A 185 -17.32 -5.61 4.56
C TYR A 185 -16.16 -5.73 3.56
N ASP A 186 -16.02 -4.72 2.72
CA ASP A 186 -14.88 -4.54 1.81
C ASP A 186 -14.21 -3.19 2.06
N TYR A 187 -12.93 -3.20 2.42
CA TYR A 187 -12.19 -1.98 2.71
C TYR A 187 -12.16 -1.00 1.51
N VAL A 188 -12.23 -1.49 0.28
CA VAL A 188 -12.21 -0.66 -0.94
C VAL A 188 -13.45 0.21 -1.06
N THR A 189 -14.62 -0.37 -0.77
CA THR A 189 -15.92 0.30 -0.92
C THR A 189 -16.45 0.90 0.38
N ASP A 190 -15.97 0.42 1.53
CA ASP A 190 -16.63 0.67 2.81
C ASP A 190 -15.80 1.50 3.80
N THR A 191 -14.56 1.89 3.46
CA THR A 191 -13.74 2.72 4.34
C THR A 191 -14.40 4.06 4.67
N GLU A 192 -15.02 4.73 3.71
CA GLU A 192 -15.75 6.00 3.95
C GLU A 192 -17.02 5.80 4.77
N LYS A 193 -17.47 4.56 4.97
CA LYS A 193 -18.64 4.18 5.76
C LYS A 193 -18.30 3.90 7.22
N ALA A 194 -17.11 4.28 7.66
CA ALA A 194 -16.63 4.24 9.04
C ALA A 194 -16.43 2.84 9.65
N ALA A 195 -16.20 1.82 8.83
CA ALA A 195 -16.00 0.46 9.31
C ALA A 195 -14.60 0.25 9.96
N ALA A 196 -13.80 -0.69 9.47
CA ALA A 196 -12.49 -0.98 10.04
C ALA A 196 -11.42 0.04 9.63
N PRO A 197 -10.40 0.30 10.47
CA PRO A 197 -9.20 1.01 10.05
C PRO A 197 -8.50 0.29 8.90
N CYS A 198 -7.98 1.05 7.93
CA CYS A 198 -7.14 0.51 6.88
C CYS A 198 -5.80 0.02 7.43
N LYS A 199 -5.24 -1.00 6.80
CA LYS A 199 -3.90 -1.48 7.13
C LYS A 199 -2.83 -0.60 6.49
N VAL A 200 -1.69 -0.47 7.17
CA VAL A 200 -0.47 0.10 6.60
C VAL A 200 0.40 -1.00 6.03
N ALA A 201 1.19 -0.66 5.02
CA ALA A 201 2.20 -1.57 4.51
C ALA A 201 3.36 -1.76 5.50
N LYS A 202 3.99 -2.93 5.48
CA LYS A 202 5.27 -3.20 6.15
C LYS A 202 6.30 -2.15 5.79
N TYR A 203 7.33 -1.98 6.62
CA TYR A 203 8.47 -1.15 6.24
C TYR A 203 9.14 -1.69 4.97
N HIS A 204 9.63 -0.79 4.14
CA HIS A 204 10.32 -1.18 2.92
C HIS A 204 11.64 -1.88 3.24
N ASP A 205 11.76 -3.11 2.76
CA ASP A 205 12.96 -3.94 2.79
C ASP A 205 13.19 -4.60 1.42
N TYR A 206 14.09 -5.57 1.35
CA TYR A 206 14.41 -6.29 0.11
C TYR A 206 13.18 -6.95 -0.54
N PHE A 207 12.31 -7.60 0.26
CA PHE A 207 11.14 -8.32 -0.24
C PHE A 207 9.92 -7.41 -0.42
N THR A 208 9.68 -6.49 0.51
CA THR A 208 8.53 -5.58 0.45
C THR A 208 8.68 -4.52 -0.63
N SER A 209 9.90 -4.25 -1.10
CA SER A 209 10.17 -3.36 -2.23
C SER A 209 10.11 -4.05 -3.59
N CYS A 210 9.82 -5.36 -3.63
CA CYS A 210 9.65 -6.08 -4.88
C CYS A 210 8.45 -5.57 -5.66
N LEU A 211 8.61 -5.53 -6.99
CA LEU A 211 7.56 -5.17 -7.92
C LEU A 211 6.90 -6.44 -8.49
N PRO A 212 5.60 -6.41 -8.80
CA PRO A 212 4.92 -7.56 -9.41
C PRO A 212 5.42 -7.86 -10.83
N GLU A 213 5.93 -6.86 -11.53
CA GLU A 213 6.48 -6.97 -12.89
C GLU A 213 7.79 -6.18 -13.03
N PRO A 214 8.68 -6.56 -13.95
CA PRO A 214 10.00 -5.93 -14.09
C PRO A 214 9.94 -4.49 -14.62
N GLN A 215 8.83 -4.11 -15.25
CA GLN A 215 8.62 -2.78 -15.82
C GLN A 215 7.16 -2.37 -15.78
N LYS A 216 6.89 -1.06 -15.83
CA LYS A 216 5.53 -0.53 -15.90
C LYS A 216 5.11 -0.32 -17.35
N GLY A 217 4.39 -1.29 -17.89
CA GLY A 217 3.88 -1.27 -19.26
C GLY A 217 4.21 -2.56 -20.03
N PRO A 218 3.67 -2.72 -21.23
CA PRO A 218 3.91 -3.91 -22.03
C PRO A 218 5.38 -4.04 -22.43
N SER A 219 5.84 -5.27 -22.63
CA SER A 219 7.18 -5.53 -23.16
C SER A 219 7.38 -4.82 -24.49
N VAL A 220 8.49 -4.10 -24.61
CA VAL A 220 8.83 -3.40 -25.85
C VAL A 220 9.41 -4.40 -26.82
N THR A 221 8.70 -4.66 -27.92
CA THR A 221 9.16 -5.56 -28.98
C THR A 221 9.76 -4.77 -30.12
N ILE A 222 10.84 -5.30 -30.70
CA ILE A 222 11.42 -4.76 -31.92
C ILE A 222 10.75 -5.48 -33.08
N PRO A 223 10.00 -4.77 -33.95
CA PRO A 223 9.34 -5.42 -35.07
C PRO A 223 10.38 -5.92 -36.08
N LEU A 224 10.46 -7.23 -36.26
CA LEU A 224 11.33 -7.89 -37.23
C LEU A 224 10.71 -8.02 -38.64
N GLY A 225 9.63 -7.29 -38.93
CA GLY A 225 8.86 -7.39 -40.14
C GLY A 225 7.56 -8.19 -39.98
N ALA A 226 6.53 -7.80 -40.72
CA ALA A 226 5.20 -8.39 -40.58
C ALA A 226 5.03 -9.76 -41.25
N ALA A 227 5.87 -10.11 -42.21
CA ALA A 227 5.85 -11.40 -42.89
C ALA A 227 7.19 -11.66 -43.64
N ALA A 228 7.64 -12.88 -43.61
CA ALA A 228 8.73 -13.36 -44.46
C ALA A 228 8.13 -14.36 -45.46
N PRO A 229 8.27 -14.14 -46.78
CA PRO A 229 7.79 -15.09 -47.77
C PRO A 229 8.57 -16.41 -47.67
N ILE A 230 7.87 -17.52 -47.78
CA ILE A 230 8.48 -18.84 -47.88
C ILE A 230 8.77 -19.09 -49.36
N THR A 231 10.04 -19.24 -49.68
CA THR A 231 10.44 -19.59 -51.07
C THR A 231 10.72 -21.08 -51.16
N PHE A 232 10.13 -21.72 -52.12
CA PHE A 232 10.40 -23.11 -52.48
C PHE A 232 11.33 -23.11 -53.67
N THR A 233 12.52 -23.67 -53.53
CA THR A 233 13.47 -23.83 -54.67
C THR A 233 13.39 -25.25 -55.18
N GLU A 234 12.92 -25.43 -56.40
CA GLU A 234 13.04 -26.70 -57.13
C GLU A 234 14.49 -26.90 -57.62
N ASN A 235 15.11 -28.00 -57.26
CA ASN A 235 16.38 -28.42 -57.81
C ASN A 235 16.12 -29.46 -58.88
N LYS A 236 15.84 -29.00 -60.12
CA LYS A 236 15.89 -29.85 -61.30
C LYS A 236 17.08 -29.45 -62.11
N GLU A 237 18.00 -30.37 -62.32
CA GLU A 237 19.11 -30.17 -63.28
C GLU A 237 18.54 -29.82 -64.68
N GLY A 238 18.74 -28.56 -65.10
CA GLY A 238 18.42 -28.10 -66.44
C GLY A 238 17.16 -27.26 -66.62
N ILE A 239 16.45 -26.86 -65.58
CA ILE A 239 15.29 -25.97 -65.66
C ILE A 239 15.49 -24.77 -64.68
N ASN A 240 15.19 -23.56 -65.16
CA ASN A 240 15.23 -22.33 -64.37
C ASN A 240 14.39 -22.50 -63.08
N PRO A 241 14.91 -22.08 -61.94
CA PRO A 241 14.17 -22.18 -60.67
C PRO A 241 12.89 -21.36 -60.77
N THR A 242 11.74 -22.04 -60.66
CA THR A 242 10.43 -21.38 -60.54
C THR A 242 10.24 -21.04 -59.09
N THR A 243 10.20 -19.78 -58.76
CA THR A 243 9.95 -19.29 -57.41
C THR A 243 8.45 -19.23 -57.18
N TYR A 244 7.94 -20.04 -56.27
CA TYR A 244 6.56 -19.95 -55.85
C TYR A 244 6.46 -19.09 -54.59
N THR A 245 5.67 -18.04 -54.68
CA THR A 245 5.37 -17.17 -53.55
C THR A 245 4.05 -17.61 -52.92
N TYR A 246 4.07 -18.03 -51.69
CA TYR A 246 2.84 -18.32 -50.92
C TYR A 246 2.21 -16.99 -50.47
N ASN A 247 1.00 -16.72 -50.88
CA ASN A 247 0.23 -15.56 -50.46
C ASN A 247 -0.79 -16.02 -49.39
N SER A 248 -0.58 -15.61 -48.15
CA SER A 248 -1.39 -16.01 -47.02
C SER A 248 -2.85 -15.49 -47.03
N ASN A 249 -3.23 -14.74 -48.06
CA ASN A 249 -4.56 -14.13 -48.19
C ASN A 249 -5.57 -14.96 -48.99
N ALA A 250 -5.25 -16.20 -49.34
CA ALA A 250 -6.23 -17.11 -49.97
C ALA A 250 -7.02 -17.82 -48.85
N GLU A 251 -8.15 -17.22 -48.43
CA GLU A 251 -9.12 -17.87 -47.58
C GLU A 251 -9.53 -19.23 -48.17
N GLY A 252 -9.44 -20.28 -47.37
CA GLY A 252 -9.96 -21.62 -47.73
C GLY A 252 -8.98 -22.60 -48.36
N LYS A 253 -7.66 -22.35 -48.36
CA LYS A 253 -6.67 -23.29 -48.92
C LYS A 253 -5.72 -23.80 -47.85
N GLU A 254 -5.75 -25.08 -47.61
CA GLU A 254 -4.81 -25.76 -46.70
C GLU A 254 -3.69 -26.43 -47.52
N LEU A 255 -2.44 -26.26 -47.06
CA LEU A 255 -1.29 -26.99 -47.60
C LEU A 255 -1.29 -28.42 -47.06
N ALA A 256 -1.46 -29.39 -47.94
CA ALA A 256 -1.36 -30.80 -47.59
C ALA A 256 -0.08 -31.40 -48.18
N TYR A 257 0.63 -32.11 -47.31
CA TYR A 257 1.81 -32.90 -47.69
C TYR A 257 1.43 -34.39 -47.66
N TRP A 258 1.66 -35.11 -48.73
CA TRP A 258 1.53 -36.57 -48.73
C TRP A 258 2.71 -37.25 -49.37
N GLN A 259 3.02 -38.39 -48.82
CA GLN A 259 4.14 -39.22 -49.22
C GLN A 259 3.61 -40.47 -49.96
N TYR A 260 3.97 -40.59 -51.23
CA TYR A 260 3.82 -41.85 -51.99
C TYR A 260 5.17 -42.56 -52.04
N PRO A 261 5.23 -43.92 -52.06
CA PRO A 261 6.48 -44.64 -52.17
C PRO A 261 7.20 -44.27 -53.48
N GLY A 262 8.22 -43.41 -53.38
CA GLY A 262 9.06 -43.00 -54.50
C GLY A 262 8.94 -41.55 -54.96
N ASN A 263 7.86 -40.81 -54.58
CA ASN A 263 7.68 -39.39 -54.96
C ASN A 263 7.10 -38.62 -53.77
N HIS A 264 7.59 -37.40 -53.60
CA HIS A 264 7.07 -36.45 -52.60
C HIS A 264 6.42 -35.31 -53.34
N ASP A 265 5.08 -35.22 -53.31
CA ASP A 265 4.31 -34.15 -53.92
C ASP A 265 3.82 -33.16 -52.89
N LEU A 266 3.95 -31.87 -53.17
CA LEU A 266 3.33 -30.80 -52.44
C LEU A 266 2.09 -30.33 -53.20
N GLY A 267 0.94 -30.34 -52.55
CA GLY A 267 -0.31 -29.89 -53.13
C GLY A 267 -1.08 -28.99 -52.16
N TYR A 268 -2.11 -28.36 -52.65
CA TYR A 268 -3.07 -27.69 -51.80
C TYR A 268 -4.48 -28.30 -51.99
N ILE A 269 -5.27 -28.26 -50.97
CA ILE A 269 -6.69 -28.65 -51.01
C ILE A 269 -7.50 -27.40 -51.30
N ASP A 270 -8.22 -27.37 -52.39
CA ASP A 270 -9.20 -26.32 -52.71
C ASP A 270 -10.52 -26.69 -52.05
N THR A 271 -10.85 -26.04 -50.95
CA THR A 271 -12.08 -26.32 -50.22
C THR A 271 -13.33 -25.77 -50.88
N ASP A 272 -13.18 -24.82 -51.85
CA ASP A 272 -14.30 -24.22 -52.56
C ASP A 272 -14.79 -25.06 -53.72
N ASN A 273 -14.02 -26.08 -54.16
CA ASN A 273 -14.35 -26.91 -55.31
C ASN A 273 -14.27 -28.41 -55.00
N ASN A 274 -15.12 -28.89 -54.12
CA ASN A 274 -15.42 -30.29 -53.91
C ASN A 274 -14.20 -31.22 -53.62
N ASN A 275 -13.29 -30.76 -52.75
CA ASN A 275 -12.13 -31.54 -52.31
C ASN A 275 -11.22 -32.10 -53.43
N THR A 276 -11.09 -31.41 -54.56
CA THR A 276 -10.21 -31.83 -55.64
C THR A 276 -8.76 -31.46 -55.26
N LEU A 277 -7.93 -32.50 -55.11
CA LEU A 277 -6.48 -32.40 -54.95
C LEU A 277 -5.85 -31.87 -56.21
N THR A 278 -5.30 -30.67 -56.18
CA THR A 278 -4.53 -30.12 -57.28
C THR A 278 -3.04 -30.26 -56.97
N SER A 279 -2.37 -31.18 -57.64
CA SER A 279 -0.91 -31.37 -57.57
C SER A 279 -0.19 -30.19 -58.21
N ILE A 280 0.78 -29.59 -57.51
CA ILE A 280 1.61 -28.51 -58.02
C ILE A 280 2.85 -29.06 -58.78
N GLY A 281 3.00 -30.39 -58.87
CA GLY A 281 4.11 -31.05 -59.60
C GLY A 281 5.04 -31.83 -58.67
N ASP A 282 5.81 -32.75 -59.27
CA ASP A 282 6.79 -33.58 -58.55
C ASP A 282 7.90 -32.73 -57.92
N MET A 283 7.91 -32.62 -56.61
CA MET A 283 9.02 -32.00 -55.89
C MET A 283 10.10 -33.02 -55.56
N HIS A 284 11.17 -33.05 -56.31
CA HIS A 284 12.39 -33.75 -55.93
C HIS A 284 13.26 -32.84 -55.07
N TYR A 285 13.23 -33.07 -53.74
CA TYR A 285 14.14 -32.47 -52.76
C TYR A 285 14.36 -30.95 -52.85
N GLY A 286 13.30 -30.18 -52.73
CA GLY A 286 13.38 -28.73 -52.55
C GLY A 286 13.76 -28.36 -51.11
N LYS A 287 14.68 -27.44 -50.91
CA LYS A 287 14.91 -26.81 -49.61
C LYS A 287 13.84 -25.74 -49.40
N ILE A 288 13.06 -25.89 -48.33
CA ILE A 288 12.19 -24.82 -47.85
C ILE A 288 13.09 -23.79 -47.17
N ALA A 289 13.18 -22.61 -47.71
CA ALA A 289 13.91 -21.50 -47.09
C ALA A 289 12.98 -20.31 -46.89
N VAL A 290 13.09 -19.70 -45.73
CA VAL A 290 12.43 -18.42 -45.46
C VAL A 290 13.32 -17.32 -46.04
N ASP A 291 12.81 -16.59 -47.03
CA ASP A 291 13.52 -15.46 -47.61
C ASP A 291 13.44 -14.24 -46.68
N LEU A 292 14.52 -13.99 -45.97
CA LEU A 292 14.66 -12.84 -45.09
C LEU A 292 15.16 -11.58 -45.80
N SER A 293 15.41 -11.63 -47.11
CA SER A 293 15.92 -10.48 -47.87
C SER A 293 14.92 -9.30 -47.93
N ASN A 294 13.62 -9.62 -47.85
CA ASN A 294 12.53 -8.65 -47.76
C ASN A 294 12.00 -8.41 -46.33
N ALA A 295 12.59 -9.05 -45.34
CA ALA A 295 12.28 -8.73 -43.96
C ALA A 295 12.80 -7.32 -43.66
N VAL A 296 11.87 -6.40 -43.45
CA VAL A 296 12.24 -5.01 -43.10
C VAL A 296 12.82 -5.04 -41.69
N GLY A 297 14.13 -4.99 -41.59
CA GLY A 297 14.83 -4.83 -40.32
C GLY A 297 14.38 -3.54 -39.64
N ALA A 298 14.31 -3.56 -38.30
CA ALA A 298 14.03 -2.36 -37.54
C ALA A 298 15.03 -1.26 -37.88
N THR A 299 14.54 -0.07 -38.16
CA THR A 299 15.42 1.08 -38.41
C THR A 299 16.15 1.47 -37.12
N VAL A 300 17.33 2.10 -37.27
CA VAL A 300 18.09 2.61 -36.10
C VAL A 300 17.24 3.56 -35.25
N ASN A 301 16.31 4.30 -35.82
CA ASN A 301 15.40 5.18 -35.11
C ASN A 301 14.36 4.39 -34.28
N GLN A 302 13.78 3.33 -34.84
CA GLN A 302 12.86 2.44 -34.12
C GLN A 302 13.57 1.74 -32.95
N LEU A 303 14.82 1.31 -33.18
CA LEU A 303 15.63 0.71 -32.11
C LEU A 303 15.92 1.72 -30.98
N ARG A 304 16.31 2.96 -31.33
CA ARG A 304 16.53 4.03 -30.33
C ARG A 304 15.25 4.36 -29.57
N GLN A 305 14.12 4.42 -30.27
CA GLN A 305 12.81 4.66 -29.65
C GLN A 305 12.42 3.52 -28.71
N ALA A 306 12.62 2.26 -29.12
CA ALA A 306 12.36 1.10 -28.28
C ALA A 306 13.18 1.13 -26.98
N PHE A 307 14.49 1.40 -27.08
CA PHE A 307 15.34 1.55 -25.90
C PHE A 307 14.94 2.73 -24.99
N ALA A 308 14.53 3.86 -25.58
CA ALA A 308 14.08 5.01 -24.81
C ALA A 308 12.77 4.72 -24.05
N ILE A 309 11.82 4.04 -24.70
CA ILE A 309 10.55 3.63 -24.09
C ILE A 309 10.79 2.58 -23.01
N GLN A 310 11.64 1.58 -23.26
CA GLN A 310 12.02 0.58 -22.27
C GLN A 310 12.61 1.23 -21.02
N LYS A 311 13.60 2.10 -21.18
CA LYS A 311 14.20 2.86 -20.08
C LYS A 311 13.20 3.72 -19.32
N PHE A 312 12.20 4.28 -20.03
CA PHE A 312 11.14 5.06 -19.41
C PHE A 312 10.25 4.19 -18.53
N TYR A 313 9.81 3.02 -19.00
CA TYR A 313 8.99 2.10 -18.21
C TYR A 313 9.73 1.51 -17.00
N GLU A 314 11.01 1.19 -17.14
CA GLU A 314 11.85 0.74 -16.04
C GLU A 314 11.99 1.82 -14.97
N LYS A 315 12.24 3.08 -15.37
CA LYS A 315 12.28 4.20 -14.43
C LYS A 315 10.95 4.44 -13.72
N GLN A 316 9.82 4.34 -14.44
CA GLN A 316 8.51 4.47 -13.81
C GLN A 316 8.25 3.39 -12.76
N ALA A 317 8.75 2.19 -12.96
CA ALA A 317 8.63 1.12 -11.97
C ALA A 317 9.37 1.47 -10.66
N LEU A 318 10.52 2.14 -10.75
CA LEU A 318 11.32 2.52 -9.59
C LEU A 318 10.76 3.71 -8.79
N TYR A 319 10.09 4.66 -9.46
CA TYR A 319 9.71 5.93 -8.83
C TYR A 319 8.29 5.99 -8.28
N GLY A 320 7.48 4.97 -8.52
CA GLY A 320 6.08 4.94 -8.12
C GLY A 320 5.11 5.43 -9.19
N THR A 321 3.80 5.40 -8.89
CA THR A 321 2.74 5.61 -9.89
C THR A 321 1.99 6.91 -9.75
N ARG A 322 2.11 7.60 -8.60
CA ARG A 322 1.44 8.89 -8.42
C ARG A 322 2.11 9.97 -9.28
N TYR A 323 1.31 10.91 -9.77
CA TYR A 323 1.81 11.98 -10.62
C TYR A 323 2.92 12.81 -9.96
N ILE A 324 2.82 13.06 -8.66
CA ILE A 324 3.85 13.76 -7.88
C ILE A 324 5.17 12.99 -7.84
N GLU A 325 5.09 11.66 -7.70
CA GLU A 325 6.25 10.76 -7.68
C GLU A 325 6.89 10.68 -9.07
N MET A 326 6.06 10.64 -10.13
CA MET A 326 6.53 10.68 -11.51
C MET A 326 7.28 11.98 -11.81
N ILE A 327 6.75 13.14 -11.43
CA ILE A 327 7.43 14.43 -11.61
C ILE A 327 8.75 14.45 -10.85
N LYS A 328 8.74 14.02 -9.59
CA LYS A 328 9.94 13.98 -8.76
C LYS A 328 11.00 13.03 -9.36
N GLY A 329 10.57 11.84 -9.81
CA GLY A 329 11.48 10.83 -10.36
C GLY A 329 12.10 11.20 -11.72
N HIS A 330 11.31 11.75 -12.64
CA HIS A 330 11.79 12.09 -13.97
C HIS A 330 12.41 13.47 -14.08
N PHE A 331 11.86 14.47 -13.36
CA PHE A 331 12.25 15.87 -13.49
C PHE A 331 12.96 16.44 -12.26
N HIS A 332 13.04 15.67 -11.15
CA HIS A 332 13.63 16.07 -9.88
C HIS A 332 12.98 17.34 -9.27
N VAL A 333 11.70 17.56 -9.56
CA VAL A 333 10.91 18.68 -9.04
C VAL A 333 9.96 18.18 -7.96
N THR A 334 9.94 18.86 -6.82
CA THR A 334 8.97 18.60 -5.74
C THR A 334 7.90 19.66 -5.77
N ASN A 335 6.65 19.24 -5.96
CA ASN A 335 5.49 20.13 -5.90
C ASN A 335 4.92 20.15 -4.47
N PRO A 336 4.43 21.29 -3.98
CA PRO A 336 3.71 21.36 -2.71
C PRO A 336 2.37 20.59 -2.78
N ASP A 337 1.98 19.97 -1.67
CA ASP A 337 0.75 19.16 -1.59
C ASP A 337 -0.52 19.96 -1.92
N PHE A 338 -0.62 21.20 -1.43
CA PHE A 338 -1.77 22.08 -1.71
C PHE A 338 -1.95 22.35 -3.21
N ARG A 339 -0.87 22.47 -3.98
CA ARG A 339 -0.93 22.66 -5.45
C ARG A 339 -1.38 21.39 -6.15
N MET A 340 -0.99 20.24 -5.63
CA MET A 340 -1.35 18.93 -6.18
C MET A 340 -2.74 18.47 -5.76
N GLN A 341 -3.46 19.25 -4.95
CA GLN A 341 -4.82 18.96 -4.48
C GLN A 341 -4.91 17.63 -3.74
N ARG A 342 -3.97 17.39 -2.84
CA ARG A 342 -3.91 16.21 -1.99
C ARG A 342 -3.82 16.60 -0.52
N PRO A 343 -4.06 15.67 0.44
CA PRO A 343 -3.86 15.93 1.86
C PRO A 343 -2.46 16.48 2.13
N GLU A 344 -2.40 17.60 2.86
CA GLU A 344 -1.14 18.25 3.22
C GLU A 344 -0.53 17.58 4.45
N TYR A 345 0.72 17.14 4.33
CA TYR A 345 1.46 16.60 5.46
C TYR A 345 1.97 17.73 6.35
N MET A 346 1.53 17.75 7.62
CA MET A 346 1.89 18.80 8.59
C MET A 346 3.12 18.45 9.41
N GLY A 347 3.35 17.18 9.66
CA GLY A 347 4.44 16.69 10.49
C GLY A 347 4.14 15.34 11.08
N GLY A 348 5.15 14.71 11.65
CA GLY A 348 5.02 13.40 12.29
C GLY A 348 6.28 13.04 13.06
N MET A 349 6.22 11.91 13.72
CA MET A 349 7.35 11.35 14.46
C MET A 349 7.28 9.84 14.50
N GLN A 350 8.41 9.24 14.80
CA GLN A 350 8.54 7.82 15.04
C GLN A 350 9.06 7.61 16.46
N ILE A 351 8.39 6.78 17.24
CA ILE A 351 8.70 6.51 18.64
C ILE A 351 8.97 5.02 18.77
N PRO A 352 10.20 4.59 19.15
CA PRO A 352 10.48 3.18 19.36
C PRO A 352 9.70 2.64 20.57
N ILE A 353 9.11 1.45 20.41
CA ILE A 353 8.42 0.74 21.49
C ILE A 353 9.46 0.09 22.40
N ASN A 354 9.52 0.57 23.64
CA ASN A 354 10.49 0.08 24.61
C ASN A 354 10.01 -1.17 25.31
N MET A 355 10.85 -2.20 25.34
CA MET A 355 10.70 -3.40 26.14
C MET A 355 11.60 -3.34 27.35
N ASN A 356 11.02 -3.54 28.54
CA ASN A 356 11.76 -3.54 29.78
C ASN A 356 11.76 -4.95 30.37
N GLN A 357 12.93 -5.44 30.70
CA GLN A 357 13.10 -6.73 31.33
C GLN A 357 12.91 -6.62 32.84
N VAL A 358 12.20 -7.57 33.42
CA VAL A 358 12.08 -7.76 34.86
C VAL A 358 12.57 -9.17 35.18
N ILE A 359 13.44 -9.27 36.15
CA ILE A 359 13.91 -10.56 36.65
C ILE A 359 13.13 -10.88 37.92
N GLN A 360 12.53 -12.07 37.93
CA GLN A 360 11.86 -12.57 39.12
C GLN A 360 12.86 -12.82 40.26
N THR A 361 12.69 -12.16 41.38
CA THR A 361 13.63 -12.25 42.51
C THR A 361 13.31 -13.38 43.47
N ASP A 362 12.12 -13.98 43.36
CA ASP A 362 11.69 -15.09 44.24
C ASP A 362 11.03 -16.18 43.41
N ALA A 363 11.15 -17.44 43.91
CA ALA A 363 10.46 -18.57 43.30
C ALA A 363 9.00 -18.60 43.71
N THR A 364 8.06 -18.61 42.78
CA THR A 364 6.64 -18.81 43.08
C THR A 364 6.40 -20.25 43.47
N SER A 365 6.00 -20.46 44.74
CA SER A 365 5.39 -21.73 45.15
C SER A 365 3.88 -21.65 44.88
N GLN A 366 3.40 -22.29 43.82
CA GLN A 366 1.96 -22.51 43.72
C GLN A 366 1.52 -23.61 44.70
N GLN A 367 0.34 -23.45 45.29
CA GLN A 367 -0.27 -24.45 46.12
C GLN A 367 -0.39 -25.77 45.37
N VAL A 368 0.10 -26.82 45.99
CA VAL A 368 -0.02 -28.19 45.50
C VAL A 368 -1.49 -28.56 45.44
N SER A 369 -2.06 -28.73 44.25
CA SER A 369 -3.38 -29.34 44.13
C SER A 369 -3.21 -30.86 44.26
N VAL A 370 -3.77 -31.42 45.31
CA VAL A 370 -3.82 -32.90 45.50
C VAL A 370 -4.96 -33.43 44.65
N LYS A 371 -4.64 -34.09 43.53
CA LYS A 371 -5.61 -34.93 42.82
C LYS A 371 -5.57 -36.34 43.45
N TYR A 372 -6.73 -36.85 43.82
CA TYR A 372 -6.87 -38.26 44.22
C TYR A 372 -7.16 -39.09 42.98
N GLU A 373 -6.20 -39.87 42.56
CA GLU A 373 -6.41 -40.93 41.54
C GLU A 373 -6.29 -42.29 42.22
N ALA A 374 -7.32 -43.13 42.01
CA ALA A 374 -7.40 -44.49 42.54
C ALA A 374 -7.19 -44.63 44.07
N GLY A 375 -7.62 -43.63 44.86
CA GLY A 375 -7.55 -43.68 46.32
C GLY A 375 -6.21 -43.28 46.93
N SER A 376 -5.22 -42.95 46.15
CA SER A 376 -3.92 -42.47 46.63
C SER A 376 -3.71 -41.00 46.23
N PRO A 377 -3.16 -40.16 47.16
CA PRO A 377 -2.85 -38.79 46.82
C PRO A 377 -1.69 -38.74 45.84
N VAL A 378 -1.95 -38.26 44.59
CA VAL A 378 -0.91 -37.92 43.62
C VAL A 378 -0.55 -36.45 43.78
N TRP A 379 0.66 -36.20 44.23
CA TRP A 379 1.20 -34.86 44.37
C TRP A 379 1.70 -34.38 42.99
N SER A 380 0.93 -33.58 42.28
CA SER A 380 1.46 -32.88 41.14
C SER A 380 2.18 -31.64 41.63
N MET A 381 3.48 -31.54 41.44
CA MET A 381 4.19 -30.28 41.54
C MET A 381 3.69 -29.40 40.40
N ALA A 382 2.95 -28.34 40.72
CA ALA A 382 2.71 -27.29 39.75
C ALA A 382 4.04 -26.64 39.39
N ASP A 383 4.20 -26.31 38.11
CA ASP A 383 5.39 -25.69 37.59
C ASP A 383 5.82 -24.50 38.47
N LYS A 384 6.97 -24.64 39.11
CA LYS A 384 7.60 -23.55 39.83
C LYS A 384 8.31 -22.68 38.83
N THR A 385 7.95 -21.40 38.77
CA THR A 385 8.83 -20.43 38.10
C THR A 385 10.08 -20.24 38.96
N PRO A 386 11.27 -20.60 38.46
CA PRO A 386 12.49 -20.49 39.24
C PRO A 386 12.85 -19.02 39.46
N GLN A 387 13.56 -18.74 40.54
CA GLN A 387 14.22 -17.44 40.75
C GLN A 387 15.11 -17.13 39.57
N GLY A 388 15.10 -15.88 39.11
CA GLY A 388 15.84 -15.45 37.94
C GLY A 388 15.10 -15.62 36.62
N ASN A 389 13.84 -16.08 36.61
CA ASN A 389 13.04 -16.12 35.41
C ASN A 389 12.83 -14.71 34.82
N ALA A 390 13.07 -14.56 33.52
CA ALA A 390 12.90 -13.32 32.83
C ALA A 390 11.42 -13.09 32.49
N ALA A 391 10.89 -11.96 32.93
CA ALA A 391 9.58 -11.45 32.51
C ALA A 391 9.77 -10.08 31.85
N ALA A 392 8.76 -9.59 31.16
CA ALA A 392 8.83 -8.31 30.52
C ALA A 392 7.57 -7.48 30.70
N TYR A 393 7.74 -6.17 30.62
CA TYR A 393 6.66 -5.23 30.39
C TYR A 393 7.09 -4.18 29.38
N SER A 394 6.15 -3.62 28.66
CA SER A 394 6.41 -2.50 27.75
C SER A 394 5.83 -1.23 28.34
N LEU A 395 6.64 -0.20 28.38
CA LEU A 395 6.24 1.15 28.73
C LEU A 395 7.07 2.12 27.88
N THR A 396 6.41 2.75 26.94
CA THR A 396 7.00 3.81 26.10
C THR A 396 6.35 5.13 26.50
N SER A 397 7.14 6.08 26.93
CA SER A 397 6.68 7.44 27.18
C SER A 397 7.54 8.42 26.39
N ASP A 398 6.89 9.29 25.65
CA ASP A 398 7.55 10.33 24.87
C ASP A 398 6.84 11.67 25.01
N ARG A 399 7.58 12.74 24.90
CA ARG A 399 7.04 14.09 24.85
C ARG A 399 7.73 14.90 23.79
N HIS A 400 7.02 15.12 22.70
CA HIS A 400 7.48 15.89 21.57
C HIS A 400 6.94 17.33 21.62
N LYS A 401 7.85 18.30 21.59
CA LYS A 401 7.54 19.72 21.50
C LYS A 401 7.67 20.17 20.04
N ASP A 402 6.81 21.14 19.66
CA ASP A 402 6.84 21.77 18.35
C ASP A 402 6.72 20.76 17.19
N LEU A 403 5.73 19.85 17.31
CA LEU A 403 5.41 18.86 16.28
C LEU A 403 5.14 19.54 14.93
N PHE A 404 4.31 20.56 14.97
CA PHE A 404 4.16 21.52 13.86
C PHE A 404 3.55 22.85 14.34
N VAL A 405 3.78 23.90 13.54
CA VAL A 405 3.06 25.16 13.62
C VAL A 405 2.62 25.50 12.20
N HIS A 406 1.32 25.61 11.98
CA HIS A 406 0.77 25.88 10.65
C HIS A 406 -0.38 26.86 10.69
N SER A 407 -0.48 27.69 9.64
CA SER A 407 -1.59 28.63 9.45
C SER A 407 -2.45 28.19 8.29
N PHE A 408 -3.73 28.00 8.53
CA PHE A 408 -4.69 27.48 7.57
C PHE A 408 -5.37 28.62 6.81
N THR A 409 -5.51 28.44 5.50
CA THR A 409 -6.10 29.46 4.60
C THR A 409 -7.53 29.12 4.17
N GLU A 410 -7.97 27.91 4.45
CA GLU A 410 -9.30 27.40 4.07
C GLU A 410 -9.87 26.46 5.14
N HIS A 411 -11.17 26.20 5.06
CA HIS A 411 -11.81 25.20 5.94
C HIS A 411 -11.35 23.80 5.59
N GLY A 412 -11.14 23.00 6.60
CA GLY A 412 -10.72 21.62 6.41
C GLY A 412 -10.71 20.81 7.69
N ILE A 413 -10.20 19.61 7.58
CA ILE A 413 -10.07 18.64 8.67
C ILE A 413 -8.59 18.44 8.97
N LEU A 414 -8.22 18.68 10.22
CA LEU A 414 -6.91 18.33 10.75
C LEU A 414 -7.01 16.95 11.38
N MET A 415 -6.30 15.98 10.83
CA MET A 415 -6.35 14.59 11.26
C MET A 415 -4.98 14.09 11.68
N GLY A 416 -4.89 13.53 12.88
CA GLY A 416 -3.73 12.80 13.36
C GLY A 416 -3.97 11.30 13.23
N LEU A 417 -3.01 10.60 12.65
CA LEU A 417 -3.04 9.16 12.44
C LEU A 417 -1.85 8.52 13.13
N CYS A 418 -2.03 7.34 13.70
CA CYS A 418 -0.91 6.56 14.19
C CYS A 418 -1.06 5.08 13.85
N CYS A 419 0.07 4.39 13.80
CA CYS A 419 0.14 2.94 13.62
C CYS A 419 1.39 2.40 14.29
N VAL A 420 1.38 1.12 14.65
CA VAL A 420 2.59 0.40 15.07
C VAL A 420 3.02 -0.53 13.95
N ARG A 421 4.29 -0.48 13.60
CA ARG A 421 4.93 -1.37 12.62
C ARG A 421 6.17 -2.01 13.22
N THR A 422 6.42 -3.25 12.82
CA THR A 422 7.60 -4.02 13.21
C THR A 422 8.67 -3.98 12.11
N VAL A 423 9.91 -4.26 12.49
CA VAL A 423 10.97 -4.56 11.51
C VAL A 423 10.89 -6.05 11.21
N HIS A 424 10.65 -6.41 9.94
CA HIS A 424 10.47 -7.80 9.54
C HIS A 424 11.79 -8.53 9.35
N THR A 425 11.86 -9.74 9.87
CA THR A 425 12.96 -10.69 9.67
C THR A 425 12.41 -11.98 9.08
N TYR A 426 13.04 -12.48 8.01
CA TYR A 426 12.57 -13.66 7.27
C TYR A 426 13.46 -14.86 7.61
N GLN A 427 12.86 -15.95 8.12
CA GLN A 427 13.64 -17.06 8.67
C GLN A 427 13.58 -18.36 7.86
N GLN A 428 12.73 -18.45 6.84
CA GLN A 428 12.40 -19.70 6.14
C GLN A 428 12.99 -19.78 4.72
N GLY A 429 13.65 -18.73 4.24
CA GLY A 429 14.24 -18.66 2.92
C GLY A 429 15.71 -19.05 2.86
N LEU A 430 16.19 -19.26 1.63
CA LEU A 430 17.59 -19.43 1.32
C LEU A 430 18.17 -18.11 0.82
N ASN A 431 19.14 -17.56 1.55
CA ASN A 431 19.78 -16.31 1.14
C ASN A 431 20.37 -16.46 -0.27
N ALA A 432 20.13 -15.47 -1.14
CA ALA A 432 20.53 -15.45 -2.54
C ALA A 432 22.03 -15.70 -2.76
N GLN A 433 22.90 -15.26 -1.81
CA GLN A 433 24.35 -15.52 -1.89
C GLN A 433 24.71 -17.00 -1.98
N PHE A 434 23.88 -17.88 -1.43
CA PHE A 434 24.08 -19.34 -1.46
C PHE A 434 23.44 -20.01 -2.69
N SER A 435 22.72 -19.25 -3.51
CA SER A 435 22.06 -19.76 -4.73
C SER A 435 22.91 -19.62 -5.99
N LYS A 436 24.05 -18.93 -5.94
CA LYS A 436 24.92 -18.64 -7.08
C LYS A 436 25.56 -19.94 -7.61
N LYS A 437 25.45 -20.18 -8.91
CA LYS A 437 25.94 -21.40 -9.58
C LYS A 437 26.88 -21.11 -10.75
N LYS A 438 26.69 -19.99 -11.46
CA LYS A 438 27.41 -19.63 -12.68
C LYS A 438 28.21 -18.35 -12.46
N PHE A 439 29.22 -18.10 -13.31
CA PHE A 439 30.00 -16.87 -13.24
C PHE A 439 29.13 -15.62 -13.47
N THR A 440 28.05 -15.74 -14.26
CA THR A 440 27.08 -14.66 -14.51
C THR A 440 26.23 -14.31 -13.30
N ASP A 441 26.21 -15.16 -12.26
CA ASP A 441 25.48 -14.91 -11.01
C ASP A 441 26.30 -14.03 -10.05
N PHE A 442 27.52 -13.71 -10.43
CA PHE A 442 28.38 -12.77 -9.71
C PHE A 442 28.39 -11.40 -10.39
N TYR A 443 28.54 -10.36 -9.60
CA TYR A 443 28.56 -9.00 -10.12
C TYR A 443 29.82 -8.77 -10.97
N PHE A 444 29.60 -8.20 -12.17
CA PHE A 444 30.64 -7.61 -13.01
C PHE A 444 30.20 -6.21 -13.44
N PRO A 445 31.15 -5.26 -13.61
CA PRO A 445 30.81 -3.88 -14.01
C PRO A 445 30.02 -3.78 -15.31
N GLU A 446 30.18 -4.73 -16.23
CA GLU A 446 29.46 -4.83 -17.49
C GLU A 446 27.96 -5.10 -17.29
N PHE A 447 27.58 -5.73 -16.15
CA PHE A 447 26.21 -6.05 -15.80
C PHE A 447 25.60 -5.03 -14.82
N ALA A 448 26.28 -3.92 -14.53
CA ALA A 448 25.84 -2.93 -13.55
C ALA A 448 24.48 -2.28 -13.88
N ASN A 449 24.15 -2.17 -15.18
CA ASN A 449 22.97 -1.45 -15.67
C ASN A 449 21.89 -2.38 -16.24
N LEU A 450 21.75 -3.57 -15.67
CA LEU A 450 20.61 -4.43 -15.97
C LEU A 450 19.33 -3.84 -15.37
N GLY A 451 18.20 -4.12 -16.00
CA GLY A 451 16.88 -3.82 -15.44
C GLY A 451 16.54 -4.67 -14.21
N ASN A 452 15.32 -4.58 -13.73
CA ASN A 452 14.87 -5.37 -12.58
C ASN A 452 15.01 -6.88 -12.84
N THR A 453 15.55 -7.58 -11.85
CA THR A 453 15.77 -9.04 -11.88
C THR A 453 14.75 -9.76 -11.00
N ALA A 454 14.45 -10.99 -11.34
CA ALA A 454 13.52 -11.81 -10.59
C ALA A 454 14.11 -12.21 -9.23
N VAL A 455 13.33 -12.02 -8.18
CA VAL A 455 13.53 -12.58 -6.84
C VAL A 455 12.75 -13.89 -6.79
N LEU A 456 13.41 -14.98 -6.43
CA LEU A 456 12.79 -16.30 -6.44
C LEU A 456 12.09 -16.60 -5.11
N SER A 457 11.02 -17.38 -5.17
CA SER A 457 10.25 -17.78 -3.99
C SER A 457 11.10 -18.47 -2.91
N LYS A 458 12.14 -19.21 -3.31
CA LYS A 458 13.07 -19.85 -2.37
C LYS A 458 13.84 -18.86 -1.48
N GLU A 459 13.95 -17.60 -1.87
CA GLU A 459 14.66 -16.58 -1.08
C GLU A 459 13.87 -16.18 0.17
N ILE A 460 12.54 -16.25 0.11
CA ILE A 460 11.66 -15.95 1.25
C ILE A 460 11.14 -17.21 1.94
N TYR A 461 10.86 -18.29 1.16
CA TYR A 461 10.34 -19.55 1.67
C TYR A 461 10.82 -20.72 0.81
N LEU A 462 11.55 -21.64 1.43
CA LEU A 462 12.13 -22.82 0.78
C LEU A 462 11.46 -24.08 1.35
N ASP A 463 10.83 -24.89 0.49
CA ASP A 463 10.20 -26.16 0.87
C ASP A 463 10.72 -27.38 0.08
N GLY A 464 11.64 -27.17 -0.87
CA GLY A 464 12.24 -28.24 -1.68
C GLY A 464 11.37 -28.70 -2.85
N THR A 465 10.31 -27.95 -3.18
CA THR A 465 9.44 -28.25 -4.31
C THR A 465 9.88 -27.51 -5.59
N ALA A 466 9.28 -27.86 -6.73
CA ALA A 466 9.54 -27.14 -7.99
C ALA A 466 9.09 -25.65 -7.92
N ASP A 467 8.24 -25.31 -6.98
CA ASP A 467 7.73 -23.96 -6.78
C ASP A 467 8.78 -23.00 -6.19
N ASP A 468 9.87 -23.53 -5.68
CA ASP A 468 11.02 -22.75 -5.19
C ASP A 468 11.64 -21.86 -6.28
N GLU A 469 11.59 -22.30 -7.54
CA GLU A 469 12.12 -21.55 -8.69
C GLU A 469 11.07 -20.59 -9.31
N LYS A 470 9.86 -20.48 -8.75
CA LYS A 470 8.88 -19.47 -9.18
C LYS A 470 9.33 -18.08 -8.75
N VAL A 471 8.91 -17.09 -9.51
CA VAL A 471 9.19 -15.69 -9.20
C VAL A 471 8.26 -15.23 -8.09
N PHE A 472 8.83 -14.68 -7.03
CA PHE A 472 8.11 -13.97 -5.97
C PHE A 472 7.80 -12.54 -6.39
N GLY A 473 8.77 -11.86 -6.97
CA GLY A 473 8.65 -10.49 -7.45
C GLY A 473 9.91 -10.06 -8.20
N TYR A 474 10.01 -8.81 -8.55
CA TYR A 474 11.15 -8.24 -9.27
C TYR A 474 11.78 -7.13 -8.45
N GLN A 475 13.11 -7.13 -8.36
CA GLN A 475 13.89 -6.17 -7.62
C GLN A 475 15.00 -5.61 -8.50
N GLU A 476 15.55 -4.46 -8.12
CA GLU A 476 16.70 -3.85 -8.78
C GLU A 476 17.85 -4.87 -8.91
N ALA A 477 18.46 -4.93 -10.07
CA ALA A 477 19.60 -5.82 -10.30
C ALA A 477 20.69 -5.59 -9.25
N TRP A 478 21.24 -6.68 -8.73
CA TRP A 478 22.28 -6.67 -7.69
C TRP A 478 21.85 -6.07 -6.34
N ALA A 479 20.55 -6.01 -6.05
CA ALA A 479 20.07 -5.57 -4.74
C ALA A 479 20.61 -6.45 -3.60
N THR A 480 20.80 -7.75 -3.84
CA THR A 480 21.41 -8.70 -2.90
C THR A 480 22.85 -8.37 -2.50
N GLU A 481 23.57 -7.63 -3.33
CA GLU A 481 24.95 -7.19 -3.03
C GLU A 481 24.98 -5.89 -2.20
N ARG A 482 23.84 -5.21 -2.10
CA ARG A 482 23.68 -3.94 -1.36
C ARG A 482 22.97 -4.11 -0.04
N TYR A 483 22.35 -5.28 0.20
CA TYR A 483 21.54 -5.58 1.35
C TYR A 483 21.94 -6.92 1.95
N PHE A 484 22.02 -6.98 3.26
CA PHE A 484 22.19 -8.23 3.97
C PHE A 484 20.98 -8.43 4.90
N PRO A 485 20.15 -9.45 4.70
CA PRO A 485 18.97 -9.69 5.51
C PRO A 485 19.36 -10.11 6.92
N ASP A 486 18.54 -9.71 7.89
CA ASP A 486 18.61 -10.25 9.24
C ASP A 486 18.31 -11.75 9.21
N ILE A 487 18.97 -12.49 10.08
CA ILE A 487 18.85 -13.96 10.13
C ILE A 487 18.46 -14.44 11.52
N VAL A 488 17.62 -15.47 11.55
CA VAL A 488 17.27 -16.22 12.76
C VAL A 488 17.86 -17.61 12.67
N THR A 489 18.57 -18.05 13.71
CA THR A 489 19.25 -19.34 13.73
C THR A 489 19.09 -20.05 15.08
N GLY A 490 19.45 -21.33 15.13
CA GLY A 490 19.40 -22.13 16.36
C GLY A 490 17.98 -22.35 16.86
N GLU A 491 17.81 -22.41 18.15
CA GLU A 491 16.53 -22.61 18.83
C GLU A 491 15.54 -21.45 18.67
N MET A 492 16.00 -20.31 18.15
CA MET A 492 15.14 -19.17 17.83
C MET A 492 14.26 -19.42 16.59
N ARG A 493 14.62 -20.36 15.68
CA ARG A 493 13.80 -20.67 14.51
C ARG A 493 12.46 -21.28 14.91
N SER A 494 11.37 -20.77 14.36
CA SER A 494 10.00 -21.19 14.68
C SER A 494 9.64 -22.61 14.23
N ASN A 495 10.46 -23.25 13.41
CA ASN A 495 10.20 -24.60 12.85
C ASN A 495 10.75 -25.75 13.72
N PHE A 496 11.35 -25.47 14.86
CA PHE A 496 11.83 -26.49 15.79
C PHE A 496 10.84 -26.75 16.90
N ASP A 497 10.86 -27.98 17.44
CA ASP A 497 10.12 -28.31 18.65
C ASP A 497 10.70 -27.54 19.85
N GLN A 498 9.83 -26.98 20.69
CA GLN A 498 10.21 -26.17 21.86
C GLN A 498 11.05 -24.93 21.48
N THR A 499 10.67 -24.29 20.39
CA THR A 499 11.31 -23.07 19.89
C THR A 499 11.26 -21.91 20.91
N LEU A 500 12.24 -21.02 20.82
CA LEU A 500 12.29 -19.74 21.53
C LEU A 500 11.72 -18.57 20.69
N ASP A 501 10.80 -18.85 19.77
CA ASP A 501 10.23 -17.83 18.87
C ASP A 501 9.38 -16.77 19.56
N VAL A 502 9.04 -16.97 20.83
CA VAL A 502 8.40 -15.94 21.67
C VAL A 502 9.34 -14.75 22.02
N TRP A 503 10.64 -14.88 21.71
CA TRP A 503 11.63 -13.84 21.97
C TRP A 503 11.81 -12.86 20.79
N HIS A 504 11.17 -13.11 19.64
CA HIS A 504 11.27 -12.27 18.45
C HIS A 504 9.97 -12.25 17.64
N TRP A 505 9.89 -11.32 16.68
CA TRP A 505 8.74 -11.12 15.79
C TRP A 505 9.02 -11.54 14.34
N ALA A 506 10.08 -12.31 14.08
CA ALA A 506 10.37 -12.77 12.73
C ALA A 506 9.19 -13.50 12.08
N ASP A 507 9.00 -13.28 10.80
CA ASP A 507 7.89 -13.85 10.03
C ASP A 507 7.96 -15.37 10.03
N ASN A 508 6.82 -16.02 10.32
CA ASN A 508 6.66 -17.46 10.28
C ASN A 508 5.48 -17.83 9.39
N TYR A 509 5.77 -18.27 8.19
CA TYR A 509 4.76 -18.64 7.19
C TYR A 509 4.38 -20.10 7.32
N THR A 510 3.09 -20.41 7.33
CA THR A 510 2.53 -21.77 7.29
C THR A 510 2.46 -22.32 5.87
N SER A 511 2.49 -21.46 4.87
CA SER A 511 2.51 -21.78 3.45
C SER A 511 3.32 -20.71 2.71
N ARG A 512 3.73 -21.04 1.49
CA ARG A 512 4.51 -20.14 0.63
C ARG A 512 3.80 -18.80 0.43
N PRO A 513 4.40 -17.66 0.83
CA PRO A 513 3.83 -16.36 0.60
C PRO A 513 3.97 -15.96 -0.88
N ASN A 514 2.99 -15.21 -1.37
CA ASN A 514 3.05 -14.55 -2.67
C ASN A 514 3.03 -13.04 -2.46
N LEU A 515 3.64 -12.30 -3.36
CA LEU A 515 3.58 -10.84 -3.38
C LEU A 515 2.14 -10.42 -3.71
N SER A 516 1.38 -10.07 -2.68
CA SER A 516 -0.06 -9.78 -2.77
C SER A 516 -0.45 -8.59 -1.93
N SER A 517 -1.68 -8.11 -2.11
CA SER A 517 -2.27 -7.03 -1.32
C SER A 517 -2.39 -7.36 0.17
N GLU A 518 -2.51 -8.64 0.52
CA GLU A 518 -2.58 -9.10 1.90
C GLU A 518 -1.20 -9.26 2.52
N TRP A 519 -0.24 -9.80 1.75
CA TRP A 519 1.10 -10.03 2.25
C TRP A 519 1.87 -8.74 2.57
N ILE A 520 1.64 -7.67 1.79
CA ILE A 520 2.32 -6.38 2.01
C ILE A 520 1.86 -5.68 3.30
N ASP A 521 0.70 -6.02 3.82
CA ASP A 521 0.17 -5.41 5.04
C ASP A 521 0.97 -5.81 6.27
N GLU A 522 1.20 -4.83 7.15
CA GLU A 522 1.61 -5.11 8.52
C GLU A 522 0.47 -5.83 9.23
N THR A 523 0.79 -6.93 9.90
CA THR A 523 -0.19 -7.77 10.57
C THR A 523 0.11 -7.93 12.06
N LYS A 524 -0.89 -8.33 12.81
CA LYS A 524 -0.77 -8.54 14.25
C LYS A 524 -0.18 -9.89 14.65
N GLU A 525 -0.05 -10.84 13.70
CA GLU A 525 0.24 -12.25 14.02
C GLU A 525 1.60 -12.43 14.68
N ASN A 526 2.62 -11.75 14.20
CA ASN A 526 3.98 -11.86 14.73
C ASN A 526 4.07 -11.39 16.19
N ILE A 527 3.42 -10.27 16.51
CA ILE A 527 3.35 -9.77 17.87
C ILE A 527 2.43 -10.66 18.73
N GLN A 528 1.32 -11.14 18.16
CA GLN A 528 0.31 -11.90 18.90
C GLN A 528 0.87 -13.16 19.56
N ARG A 529 1.79 -13.89 18.89
CA ARG A 529 2.41 -15.08 19.47
C ARG A 529 3.25 -14.81 20.71
N THR A 530 3.74 -13.57 20.88
CA THR A 530 4.59 -13.17 22.01
C THR A 530 3.84 -12.62 23.20
N ILE A 531 2.51 -12.44 23.09
CA ILE A 531 1.64 -11.85 24.11
C ILE A 531 0.95 -12.95 24.91
N ALA A 532 0.94 -12.79 26.25
CA ALA A 532 0.31 -13.74 27.15
C ALA A 532 -1.23 -13.68 27.11
N VAL A 533 -1.82 -12.52 26.79
CA VAL A 533 -3.26 -12.29 26.81
C VAL A 533 -3.76 -12.09 25.37
N GLN A 534 -4.44 -13.09 24.82
CA GLN A 534 -4.79 -13.17 23.40
C GLN A 534 -6.10 -12.44 23.02
N ASN A 535 -6.98 -12.13 23.99
CA ASN A 535 -8.36 -11.68 23.74
C ASN A 535 -8.51 -10.15 23.73
N HIS A 536 -7.43 -9.41 23.76
CA HIS A 536 -7.42 -7.95 23.77
C HIS A 536 -6.54 -7.40 22.65
N ASP A 537 -6.71 -6.10 22.36
CA ASP A 537 -5.83 -5.40 21.46
C ASP A 537 -4.39 -5.38 22.00
N GLN A 538 -3.43 -5.36 21.11
CA GLN A 538 -2.01 -5.52 21.43
C GLN A 538 -1.41 -4.31 22.15
N PHE A 539 -1.87 -3.12 21.79
CA PHE A 539 -1.38 -1.87 22.34
C PHE A 539 -2.51 -1.06 22.96
N PHE A 540 -2.18 -0.34 24.02
CA PHE A 540 -3.04 0.68 24.60
C PHE A 540 -2.23 1.94 24.85
N GLY A 541 -2.80 3.06 24.39
CA GLY A 541 -2.16 4.36 24.39
C GLY A 541 -2.96 5.42 25.12
N ASP A 542 -2.24 6.31 25.77
CA ASP A 542 -2.72 7.54 26.35
C ASP A 542 -1.97 8.69 25.66
N PHE A 543 -2.69 9.45 24.84
CA PHE A 543 -2.13 10.51 24.01
C PHE A 543 -2.64 11.86 24.51
N PHE A 544 -1.74 12.70 24.98
CA PHE A 544 -2.05 14.07 25.34
C PHE A 544 -1.64 15.02 24.22
N PHE A 545 -2.60 15.75 23.69
CA PHE A 545 -2.42 16.78 22.68
C PHE A 545 -2.46 18.16 23.32
N GLN A 546 -1.35 18.88 23.28
CA GLN A 546 -1.31 20.28 23.65
C GLN A 546 -1.50 21.11 22.38
N ALA A 547 -2.74 21.51 22.14
CA ALA A 547 -3.18 22.18 20.92
C ALA A 547 -3.55 23.64 21.20
N ILE A 548 -2.69 24.56 20.80
CA ILE A 548 -2.91 26.01 20.95
C ILE A 548 -3.37 26.57 19.62
N TYR A 549 -4.58 27.09 19.59
CA TYR A 549 -5.21 27.70 18.41
C TYR A 549 -5.22 29.21 18.54
N THR A 550 -4.71 29.90 17.54
CA THR A 550 -4.91 31.35 17.39
C THR A 550 -5.93 31.57 16.28
N ARG A 551 -7.14 32.02 16.64
CA ARG A 551 -8.31 32.08 15.74
C ARG A 551 -8.78 33.49 15.50
N PRO A 552 -9.34 33.80 14.32
CA PRO A 552 -9.96 35.10 14.02
C PRO A 552 -11.37 35.18 14.66
N MET A 553 -11.40 35.15 15.99
CA MET A 553 -12.63 35.30 16.78
C MET A 553 -12.33 35.91 18.15
N PRO A 554 -13.27 36.60 18.78
CA PRO A 554 -13.08 37.17 20.12
C PRO A 554 -12.97 36.06 21.19
N MET A 555 -12.28 36.36 22.29
CA MET A 555 -12.10 35.44 23.41
C MET A 555 -13.44 35.02 24.04
N PHE A 556 -14.37 35.97 24.14
CA PHE A 556 -15.70 35.77 24.73
C PHE A 556 -16.77 36.34 23.82
N SER A 557 -17.90 35.67 23.73
CA SER A 557 -19.12 36.24 23.13
C SER A 557 -19.75 37.21 24.12
N VAL A 558 -20.01 38.46 23.66
CA VAL A 558 -20.70 39.48 24.45
C VAL A 558 -22.11 39.62 23.89
N PRO A 559 -23.14 39.10 24.55
CA PRO A 559 -24.54 39.22 24.11
C PRO A 559 -24.97 40.69 24.07
N GLY A 560 -25.67 41.08 23.01
CA GLY A 560 -26.21 42.44 22.86
C GLY A 560 -25.23 43.44 22.24
N LEU A 561 -23.99 43.08 21.96
CA LEU A 561 -23.11 43.90 21.14
C LEU A 561 -23.58 43.81 19.69
N ILE A 562 -24.12 44.88 19.15
CA ILE A 562 -24.52 45.01 17.74
C ILE A 562 -23.46 45.86 17.07
N ASP A 563 -22.60 45.19 16.28
CA ASP A 563 -21.68 45.90 15.40
C ASP A 563 -22.40 46.27 14.10
N HIS A 564 -22.62 47.57 13.92
CA HIS A 564 -23.08 48.13 12.66
C HIS A 564 -21.84 48.48 11.82
N HIS A 565 -21.50 47.65 10.88
CA HIS A 565 -20.44 47.89 9.90
C HIS A 565 -21.02 48.25 8.54
#